data_ec7a083f57c00bb1545e8bc009ca2d1c
#
_entry.id   ec7a083f57c00bb1545e8bc009ca2d1c
#
_cell.length_a   1.000
_cell.length_b   1.000
_cell.length_c   1.000
_cell.angle_alpha   90.00
_cell.angle_beta   90.00
_cell.angle_gamma   90.00
#
_symmetry.space_group_name_H-M   'P 1'
#
loop_
_entity.id
_entity.type
_entity.pdbx_description
1 polymer ?
#
loop_
_entity_poly.entity_id
_entity_poly.type
_entity_poly.pdbx_seq_one_letter_code
_entity_poly.pdbx_strand_id
1 'polypeptide(L)'
;MKTSLVKICLICAPLALASCGAKKSLVKDNATVPTTQAAHKHAEEMQLAFVQKVSDQKVYAKNIVSGLSFTANMDGKSITLPGALRMRRDQVIRLQIFIPYIGTEAARIEFTPDYVLVVDRLHKQYVKGDYNQLDFLRNNGLSFYSLQALFWNQLMLPGANRVSEGDLKKFDVNLDGMGQNVPIMLKNGNLDFTWQANRNSGLIAEAVVTYTSRSQRSEERR
;
A
#
# COMPACT_ATOMS: atom_id res chain seq x y z
N MET A 1 34.79 42.64 34.92
CA MET A 1 36.01 43.15 34.28
C MET A 1 35.76 43.08 32.79
N LYS A 2 35.48 44.21 32.19
CA LYS A 2 36.22 44.94 31.14
C LYS A 2 36.28 44.17 29.84
N THR A 3 35.42 44.52 28.90
CA THR A 3 35.61 45.44 27.76
C THR A 3 36.49 44.89 26.65
N SER A 4 36.02 44.76 25.42
CA SER A 4 36.40 45.77 24.42
C SER A 4 35.61 45.60 23.12
N LEU A 5 34.99 46.68 22.72
CA LEU A 5 34.42 46.98 21.41
C LEU A 5 35.59 47.25 20.43
N VAL A 6 35.48 46.75 19.20
CA VAL A 6 36.15 47.37 18.05
C VAL A 6 35.17 47.59 16.92
N LYS A 7 34.79 48.85 16.76
CA LYS A 7 34.17 49.41 15.56
C LYS A 7 35.25 49.70 14.55
N ILE A 8 35.08 49.26 13.29
CA ILE A 8 35.77 49.83 12.16
C ILE A 8 34.77 50.26 11.12
N CYS A 9 34.59 51.62 11.07
CA CYS A 9 34.06 52.33 9.93
C CYS A 9 35.20 52.56 8.93
N LEU A 10 34.95 52.43 7.63
CA LEU A 10 35.57 53.22 6.56
C LEU A 10 34.85 52.94 5.26
N ILE A 11 34.23 53.89 4.77
CA ILE A 11 34.41 55.02 3.83
C ILE A 11 33.81 54.72 2.46
N CYS A 12 32.90 55.60 2.14
CA CYS A 12 32.27 55.85 0.84
C CYS A 12 33.25 56.12 -0.32
N ALA A 13 32.90 55.69 -1.50
CA ALA A 13 33.19 56.46 -2.70
C ALA A 13 32.08 56.26 -3.75
N PRO A 14 31.53 57.34 -4.28
CA PRO A 14 30.54 57.26 -5.35
C PRO A 14 31.24 57.31 -6.72
N LEU A 15 30.83 56.45 -7.61
CA LEU A 15 31.12 56.65 -9.03
C LEU A 15 29.81 56.60 -9.81
N ALA A 16 29.44 57.76 -10.27
CA ALA A 16 28.33 57.98 -11.18
C ALA A 16 28.75 57.63 -12.62
N LEU A 17 27.70 57.42 -13.44
CA LEU A 17 27.59 57.58 -14.90
C LEU A 17 27.86 56.35 -15.77
N ALA A 18 26.77 55.77 -16.27
CA ALA A 18 26.53 55.81 -17.71
C ALA A 18 25.08 55.37 -17.98
N SER A 19 24.28 56.36 -18.34
CA SER A 19 22.98 56.22 -18.98
C SER A 19 23.15 55.54 -20.32
N CYS A 20 22.55 54.35 -20.51
CA CYS A 20 22.21 53.86 -21.82
C CYS A 20 20.73 53.45 -21.79
N GLY A 21 19.92 54.19 -22.52
CA GLY A 21 18.50 53.95 -22.72
C GLY A 21 18.25 52.56 -23.29
N ALA A 22 17.70 51.66 -22.49
CA ALA A 22 17.11 50.42 -22.96
C ALA A 22 15.59 50.61 -23.03
N LYS A 23 15.08 50.48 -24.27
CA LYS A 23 13.66 50.43 -24.59
C LYS A 23 12.95 49.50 -23.64
N LYS A 24 11.90 49.98 -22.97
CA LYS A 24 10.90 49.14 -22.31
C LYS A 24 10.28 48.22 -23.37
N SER A 25 10.79 47.01 -23.50
CA SER A 25 10.01 45.90 -24.02
C SER A 25 9.04 45.52 -22.90
N LEU A 26 7.77 45.73 -23.15
CA LEU A 26 6.67 45.08 -22.42
C LEU A 26 6.87 43.60 -22.60
N VAL A 27 7.54 42.96 -21.65
CA VAL A 27 7.43 41.52 -21.46
C VAL A 27 5.99 41.31 -21.00
N LYS A 28 5.11 40.92 -21.92
CA LYS A 28 3.91 40.22 -21.59
C LYS A 28 4.37 39.04 -20.72
N ASP A 29 4.00 39.05 -19.47
CA ASP A 29 3.96 37.83 -18.67
C ASP A 29 3.02 36.85 -19.38
N ASN A 30 3.55 36.09 -20.34
CA ASN A 30 2.97 34.84 -20.71
C ASN A 30 3.15 33.94 -19.49
N ALA A 31 2.19 33.94 -18.60
CA ALA A 31 1.92 32.81 -17.72
C ALA A 31 1.75 31.62 -18.70
N THR A 32 2.83 30.87 -18.87
CA THR A 32 2.83 29.64 -19.66
C THR A 32 1.91 28.69 -18.92
N VAL A 33 0.65 28.61 -19.41
CA VAL A 33 -0.25 27.53 -18.98
C VAL A 33 0.52 26.26 -19.27
N PRO A 34 0.80 25.41 -18.26
CA PRO A 34 1.55 24.19 -18.47
C PRO A 34 0.84 23.41 -19.57
N THR A 35 1.57 23.06 -20.61
CA THR A 35 1.07 22.24 -21.72
C THR A 35 0.45 20.99 -21.08
N THR A 36 -0.71 20.56 -21.55
CA THR A 36 -1.45 19.40 -21.00
C THR A 36 -0.54 18.18 -20.73
N GLN A 37 0.48 17.98 -21.57
CA GLN A 37 1.49 16.93 -21.40
C GLN A 37 2.39 17.14 -20.16
N ALA A 38 2.79 18.38 -19.85
CA ALA A 38 3.60 18.67 -18.66
C ALA A 38 2.79 18.46 -17.37
N ALA A 39 1.51 18.81 -17.40
CA ALA A 39 0.60 18.58 -16.26
C ALA A 39 0.36 17.08 -16.02
N HIS A 40 0.15 16.28 -17.06
CA HIS A 40 0.02 14.83 -16.97
C HIS A 40 1.29 14.16 -16.40
N LYS A 41 2.45 14.52 -16.93
CA LYS A 41 3.73 13.98 -16.44
C LYS A 41 3.95 14.31 -14.97
N HIS A 42 3.65 15.51 -14.54
CA HIS A 42 3.76 15.90 -13.13
C HIS A 42 2.80 15.12 -12.25
N ALA A 43 1.55 14.88 -12.69
CA ALA A 43 0.59 14.05 -11.96
C ALA A 43 1.09 12.61 -11.81
N GLU A 44 1.61 11.98 -12.86
CA GLU A 44 2.21 10.65 -12.82
C GLU A 44 3.41 10.57 -11.87
N GLU A 45 4.28 11.57 -11.86
CA GLU A 45 5.42 11.67 -10.96
C GLU A 45 4.96 11.75 -9.50
N MET A 46 3.91 12.53 -9.21
CA MET A 46 3.33 12.64 -7.86
C MET A 46 2.69 11.32 -7.40
N GLN A 47 1.97 10.64 -8.28
CA GLN A 47 1.39 9.33 -8.00
C GLN A 47 2.48 8.30 -7.68
N LEU A 48 3.52 8.22 -8.53
CA LEU A 48 4.64 7.31 -8.33
C LEU A 48 5.37 7.61 -7.01
N ALA A 49 5.62 8.88 -6.71
CA ALA A 49 6.25 9.29 -5.45
C ALA A 49 5.41 8.88 -4.22
N PHE A 50 4.08 8.95 -4.32
CA PHE A 50 3.21 8.50 -3.24
C PHE A 50 3.25 6.98 -3.06
N VAL A 51 3.19 6.20 -4.16
CA VAL A 51 3.32 4.72 -4.09
C VAL A 51 4.68 4.33 -3.52
N GLN A 52 5.76 5.01 -3.92
CA GLN A 52 7.10 4.80 -3.35
C GLN A 52 7.12 5.07 -1.85
N LYS A 53 6.55 6.19 -1.42
CA LYS A 53 6.42 6.53 0.00
C LYS A 53 5.73 5.42 0.80
N VAL A 54 4.63 4.86 0.27
CA VAL A 54 3.90 3.77 0.91
C VAL A 54 4.72 2.48 0.91
N SER A 55 5.38 2.17 -0.20
CA SER A 55 6.25 0.99 -0.33
C SER A 55 7.44 1.01 0.65
N ASP A 56 7.91 2.22 1.00
CA ASP A 56 9.03 2.40 1.93
C ASP A 56 8.62 2.22 3.40
N GLN A 57 7.32 2.18 3.72
CA GLN A 57 6.81 1.92 5.06
C GLN A 57 6.95 0.44 5.43
N LYS A 58 8.18 0.02 5.74
CA LYS A 58 8.50 -1.38 6.05
C LYS A 58 8.42 -1.67 7.54
N VAL A 59 7.71 -2.74 7.89
CA VAL A 59 7.74 -3.29 9.26
C VAL A 59 8.96 -4.21 9.37
N TYR A 60 9.90 -3.87 10.22
CA TYR A 60 11.16 -4.64 10.40
C TYR A 60 11.04 -5.78 11.42
N ALA A 61 9.93 -5.92 12.11
CA ALA A 61 9.72 -7.01 13.04
C ALA A 61 9.85 -8.38 12.34
N LYS A 62 10.53 -9.32 12.98
CA LYS A 62 10.62 -10.71 12.49
C LYS A 62 9.39 -11.52 12.84
N ASN A 63 8.73 -11.19 13.94
CA ASN A 63 7.55 -11.89 14.44
C ASN A 63 6.44 -10.88 14.68
N ILE A 64 5.22 -11.25 14.31
CA ILE A 64 4.00 -10.50 14.60
C ILE A 64 3.01 -11.44 15.28
N VAL A 65 2.42 -10.97 16.37
CA VAL A 65 1.32 -11.64 17.07
C VAL A 65 0.23 -10.60 17.27
N SER A 66 -0.98 -10.91 16.79
CA SER A 66 -2.13 -10.01 16.86
C SER A 66 -3.41 -10.81 17.12
N GLY A 67 -4.34 -10.22 17.86
CA GLY A 67 -5.73 -10.66 17.86
C GLY A 67 -6.39 -10.32 16.54
N LEU A 68 -7.32 -11.15 16.09
CA LEU A 68 -8.14 -10.95 14.91
C LEU A 68 -9.61 -11.14 15.23
N SER A 69 -10.46 -10.52 14.39
CA SER A 69 -11.89 -10.83 14.30
C SER A 69 -12.19 -11.24 12.87
N PHE A 70 -12.75 -12.42 12.70
CA PHE A 70 -13.23 -12.90 11.41
C PHE A 70 -14.73 -12.67 11.33
N THR A 71 -15.17 -11.87 10.37
CA THR A 71 -16.59 -11.64 10.11
C THR A 71 -16.96 -12.25 8.78
N ALA A 72 -17.92 -13.17 8.78
CA ALA A 72 -18.49 -13.75 7.58
C ALA A 72 -19.97 -13.32 7.48
N ASN A 73 -20.36 -12.84 6.29
CA ASN A 73 -21.72 -12.50 5.97
C ASN A 73 -22.29 -13.57 5.04
N MET A 74 -23.23 -14.36 5.53
CA MET A 74 -23.85 -15.46 4.80
C MET A 74 -25.37 -15.36 4.94
N ASP A 75 -26.09 -15.36 3.84
CA ASP A 75 -27.56 -15.35 3.80
C ASP A 75 -28.20 -14.27 4.69
N GLY A 76 -27.64 -13.05 4.66
CA GLY A 76 -28.12 -11.92 5.45
C GLY A 76 -27.79 -11.98 6.95
N LYS A 77 -27.03 -13.00 7.39
CA LYS A 77 -26.52 -13.12 8.76
C LYS A 77 -25.03 -12.81 8.81
N SER A 78 -24.62 -12.04 9.80
CA SER A 78 -23.22 -11.74 10.07
C SER A 78 -22.77 -12.54 11.28
N ILE A 79 -21.72 -13.33 11.12
CA ILE A 79 -21.10 -14.10 12.20
C ILE A 79 -19.68 -13.57 12.39
N THR A 80 -19.37 -13.14 13.61
CA THR A 80 -18.01 -12.69 13.97
C THR A 80 -17.39 -13.69 14.95
N LEU A 81 -16.21 -14.20 14.60
CA LEU A 81 -15.44 -15.15 15.38
C LEU A 81 -14.13 -14.51 15.82
N PRO A 82 -13.74 -14.67 17.10
CA PRO A 82 -12.43 -14.24 17.56
C PRO A 82 -11.33 -15.14 16.98
N GLY A 83 -10.16 -14.57 16.78
CA GLY A 83 -9.03 -15.30 16.24
C GLY A 83 -7.69 -14.70 16.66
N ALA A 84 -6.62 -15.31 16.18
CA ALA A 84 -5.27 -14.84 16.36
C ALA A 84 -4.47 -15.01 15.08
N LEU A 85 -3.63 -14.02 14.81
CA LEU A 85 -2.61 -14.05 13.77
C LEU A 85 -1.25 -14.22 14.44
N ARG A 86 -0.48 -15.20 13.99
CA ARG A 86 0.91 -15.39 14.39
C ARG A 86 1.76 -15.56 13.15
N MET A 87 2.75 -14.69 12.98
CA MET A 87 3.60 -14.71 11.81
C MET A 87 5.06 -14.66 12.19
N ARG A 88 5.85 -15.39 11.43
CA ARG A 88 7.31 -15.29 11.41
C ARG A 88 7.76 -15.08 9.98
N ARG A 89 8.47 -13.98 9.75
CA ARG A 89 8.90 -13.56 8.42
C ARG A 89 9.63 -14.68 7.69
N ASP A 90 9.26 -14.87 6.42
CA ASP A 90 9.82 -15.86 5.49
C ASP A 90 9.69 -17.33 5.96
N GLN A 91 8.86 -17.60 6.98
CA GLN A 91 8.70 -18.94 7.53
C GLN A 91 7.24 -19.40 7.65
N VAL A 92 6.39 -18.62 8.31
CA VAL A 92 5.02 -19.06 8.59
C VAL A 92 4.08 -17.89 8.83
N ILE A 93 2.85 -18.04 8.34
CA ILE A 93 1.69 -17.23 8.67
C ILE A 93 0.64 -18.19 9.22
N ARG A 94 0.21 -18.01 10.46
CA ARG A 94 -0.79 -18.84 11.12
C ARG A 94 -1.98 -18.01 11.52
N LEU A 95 -3.15 -18.38 10.99
CA LEU A 95 -4.44 -17.85 11.36
C LEU A 95 -5.16 -18.89 12.22
N GLN A 96 -5.61 -18.49 13.39
CA GLN A 96 -6.37 -19.34 14.32
C GLN A 96 -7.75 -18.73 14.49
N ILE A 97 -8.77 -19.56 14.47
CA ILE A 97 -10.16 -19.19 14.74
C ILE A 97 -10.59 -19.88 16.02
N PHE A 98 -11.18 -19.15 16.93
CA PHE A 98 -11.60 -19.67 18.22
C PHE A 98 -13.13 -19.74 18.32
N ILE A 99 -13.61 -20.69 19.10
CA ILE A 99 -15.02 -20.75 19.51
C ILE A 99 -15.28 -19.57 20.45
N PRO A 100 -16.29 -18.72 20.16
CA PRO A 100 -16.66 -17.62 21.04
C PRO A 100 -16.92 -18.09 22.47
N TYR A 101 -16.55 -17.28 23.45
CA TYR A 101 -16.72 -17.52 24.89
C TYR A 101 -15.91 -18.66 25.48
N ILE A 102 -15.57 -19.71 24.71
CA ILE A 102 -14.82 -20.88 25.19
C ILE A 102 -13.32 -20.68 24.97
N GLY A 103 -12.93 -19.96 23.90
CA GLY A 103 -11.53 -19.71 23.57
C GLY A 103 -10.78 -20.92 23.00
N THR A 104 -11.46 -22.05 22.78
CA THR A 104 -10.86 -23.24 22.15
C THR A 104 -10.68 -23.01 20.65
N GLU A 105 -9.55 -23.45 20.09
CA GLU A 105 -9.28 -23.38 18.65
C GLU A 105 -10.26 -24.28 17.89
N ALA A 106 -11.09 -23.65 17.02
CA ALA A 106 -12.01 -24.34 16.14
C ALA A 106 -11.33 -24.73 14.82
N ALA A 107 -10.55 -23.82 14.26
CA ALA A 107 -9.83 -24.03 13.01
C ALA A 107 -8.49 -23.28 12.99
N ARG A 108 -7.61 -23.74 12.12
CA ARG A 108 -6.31 -23.12 11.86
C ARG A 108 -6.00 -23.20 10.39
N ILE A 109 -5.46 -22.10 9.85
CA ILE A 109 -4.86 -22.07 8.54
C ILE A 109 -3.39 -21.66 8.71
N GLU A 110 -2.50 -22.44 8.14
CA GLU A 110 -1.06 -22.18 8.20
C GLU A 110 -0.51 -22.12 6.78
N PHE A 111 0.16 -21.02 6.47
CA PHE A 111 0.87 -20.81 5.22
C PHE A 111 2.36 -20.85 5.51
N THR A 112 3.10 -21.64 4.75
CA THR A 112 4.57 -21.68 4.73
C THR A 112 5.04 -21.44 3.29
N PRO A 113 6.32 -21.24 3.01
CA PRO A 113 6.80 -21.15 1.63
C PRO A 113 6.45 -22.37 0.77
N ASP A 114 6.33 -23.55 1.39
CA ASP A 114 6.22 -24.83 0.68
C ASP A 114 4.79 -25.37 0.63
N TYR A 115 3.96 -25.08 1.64
CA TYR A 115 2.63 -25.66 1.74
C TYR A 115 1.63 -24.75 2.47
N VAL A 116 0.36 -25.06 2.24
CA VAL A 116 -0.78 -24.58 3.03
C VAL A 116 -1.38 -25.74 3.81
N LEU A 117 -1.60 -25.54 5.10
CA LEU A 117 -2.24 -26.52 5.98
C LEU A 117 -3.51 -25.90 6.57
N VAL A 118 -4.64 -26.55 6.36
CA VAL A 118 -5.92 -26.23 7.00
C VAL A 118 -6.25 -27.32 7.99
N VAL A 119 -6.48 -26.95 9.23
CA VAL A 119 -6.88 -27.89 10.32
C VAL A 119 -8.27 -27.51 10.79
N ASP A 120 -9.21 -28.42 10.68
CA ASP A 120 -10.55 -28.36 11.26
C ASP A 120 -10.56 -29.19 12.55
N ARG A 121 -10.58 -28.49 13.68
CA ARG A 121 -10.59 -29.14 14.99
C ARG A 121 -11.95 -29.70 15.36
N LEU A 122 -13.02 -29.10 14.82
CA LEU A 122 -14.39 -29.51 15.13
C LEU A 122 -14.69 -30.88 14.52
N HIS A 123 -14.28 -31.10 13.28
CA HIS A 123 -14.49 -32.37 12.58
C HIS A 123 -13.26 -33.28 12.60
N LYS A 124 -12.18 -32.90 13.30
CA LYS A 124 -10.93 -33.66 13.42
C LYS A 124 -10.32 -34.00 12.07
N GLN A 125 -10.32 -33.05 11.16
CA GLN A 125 -9.83 -33.20 9.78
C GLN A 125 -8.72 -32.21 9.50
N TYR A 126 -7.88 -32.50 8.52
CA TYR A 126 -6.92 -31.57 7.98
C TYR A 126 -6.71 -31.79 6.49
N VAL A 127 -6.34 -30.71 5.82
CA VAL A 127 -5.93 -30.70 4.41
C VAL A 127 -4.58 -30.03 4.32
N LYS A 128 -3.63 -30.67 3.63
CA LYS A 128 -2.32 -30.12 3.33
C LYS A 128 -2.11 -30.18 1.82
N GLY A 129 -1.72 -29.07 1.22
CA GLY A 129 -1.43 -28.98 -0.20
C GLY A 129 -0.37 -27.92 -0.48
N ASP A 130 0.27 -28.00 -1.63
CA ASP A 130 1.11 -26.90 -2.13
C ASP A 130 0.28 -25.84 -2.84
N TYR A 131 0.89 -24.69 -3.15
CA TYR A 131 0.20 -23.56 -3.79
C TYR A 131 -0.30 -23.87 -5.19
N ASN A 132 0.31 -24.85 -5.90
CA ASN A 132 -0.09 -25.25 -7.23
C ASN A 132 -1.34 -26.17 -7.21
N GLN A 133 -1.56 -26.87 -6.10
CA GLN A 133 -2.72 -27.73 -5.89
C GLN A 133 -3.97 -26.94 -5.47
N LEU A 134 -3.79 -25.71 -5.01
CA LEU A 134 -4.88 -24.84 -4.60
C LEU A 134 -5.25 -23.90 -5.75
N ASP A 135 -6.24 -24.31 -6.55
CA ASP A 135 -6.64 -23.61 -7.76
C ASP A 135 -6.86 -22.11 -7.57
N PHE A 136 -7.48 -21.71 -6.48
CA PHE A 136 -7.70 -20.30 -6.17
C PHE A 136 -6.38 -19.53 -6.06
N LEU A 137 -5.39 -20.04 -5.33
CA LEU A 137 -4.10 -19.39 -5.14
C LEU A 137 -3.30 -19.39 -6.45
N ARG A 138 -3.21 -20.53 -7.10
CA ARG A 138 -2.50 -20.69 -8.37
C ARG A 138 -3.05 -19.75 -9.45
N ASN A 139 -4.36 -19.76 -9.67
CA ASN A 139 -4.99 -19.01 -10.75
C ASN A 139 -4.96 -17.49 -10.54
N ASN A 140 -4.77 -17.05 -9.31
CA ASN A 140 -4.66 -15.65 -8.96
C ASN A 140 -3.21 -15.19 -8.68
N GLY A 141 -2.22 -16.08 -8.88
CA GLY A 141 -0.81 -15.75 -8.65
C GLY A 141 -0.47 -15.48 -7.19
N LEU A 142 -1.22 -16.07 -6.24
CA LEU A 142 -1.02 -15.88 -4.81
C LEU A 142 -0.03 -16.92 -4.29
N SER A 143 1.09 -16.46 -3.79
CA SER A 143 2.14 -17.26 -3.12
C SER A 143 2.20 -16.93 -1.63
N PHE A 144 3.01 -17.69 -0.88
CA PHE A 144 3.33 -17.34 0.50
C PHE A 144 3.81 -15.90 0.64
N TYR A 145 4.68 -15.42 -0.25
CA TYR A 145 5.27 -14.08 -0.16
C TYR A 145 4.27 -12.96 -0.46
N SER A 146 3.32 -13.18 -1.38
CA SER A 146 2.25 -12.23 -1.62
C SER A 146 1.29 -12.14 -0.42
N LEU A 147 0.93 -13.27 0.17
CA LEU A 147 0.14 -13.31 1.41
C LEU A 147 0.90 -12.69 2.57
N GLN A 148 2.20 -12.97 2.69
CA GLN A 148 3.04 -12.33 3.70
C GLN A 148 3.02 -10.81 3.55
N ALA A 149 3.18 -10.26 2.35
CA ALA A 149 3.14 -8.83 2.13
C ALA A 149 1.80 -8.23 2.59
N LEU A 150 0.68 -8.86 2.24
CA LEU A 150 -0.65 -8.43 2.67
C LEU A 150 -0.78 -8.40 4.20
N PHE A 151 -0.44 -9.47 4.89
CA PHE A 151 -0.52 -9.54 6.35
C PHE A 151 0.54 -8.71 7.07
N TRP A 152 1.65 -8.38 6.40
CA TRP A 152 2.68 -7.46 6.90
C TRP A 152 2.36 -6.00 6.61
N ASN A 153 1.15 -5.73 6.12
CA ASN A 153 0.67 -4.39 5.79
C ASN A 153 1.54 -3.69 4.73
N GLN A 154 1.88 -4.42 3.67
CA GLN A 154 2.68 -3.94 2.55
C GLN A 154 1.90 -4.05 1.24
N LEU A 155 2.30 -3.27 0.25
CA LEU A 155 1.84 -3.47 -1.13
C LEU A 155 2.31 -4.85 -1.61
N MET A 156 1.45 -5.54 -2.34
CA MET A 156 1.76 -6.83 -2.94
C MET A 156 1.48 -6.82 -4.43
N LEU A 157 2.20 -7.65 -5.15
CA LEU A 157 1.99 -7.89 -6.57
C LEU A 157 1.83 -9.40 -6.78
N PRO A 158 0.65 -9.88 -7.22
CA PRO A 158 0.46 -11.28 -7.56
C PRO A 158 1.48 -11.76 -8.59
N GLY A 159 2.02 -12.96 -8.39
CA GLY A 159 3.09 -13.53 -9.22
C GLY A 159 4.51 -13.02 -8.89
N ALA A 160 4.66 -12.09 -7.95
CA ALA A 160 5.96 -11.62 -7.51
C ALA A 160 6.17 -11.87 -6.01
N ASN A 161 7.40 -12.19 -5.62
CA ASN A 161 7.76 -12.36 -4.21
C ASN A 161 7.94 -11.03 -3.47
N ARG A 162 8.24 -9.96 -4.21
CA ARG A 162 8.43 -8.59 -3.68
C ARG A 162 8.03 -7.58 -4.74
N VAL A 163 7.54 -6.44 -4.33
CA VAL A 163 7.33 -5.28 -5.20
C VAL A 163 8.69 -4.60 -5.37
N SER A 164 9.12 -4.46 -6.63
CA SER A 164 10.34 -3.72 -7.01
C SER A 164 9.98 -2.27 -7.37
N GLU A 165 10.97 -1.38 -7.44
CA GLU A 165 10.76 0.01 -7.90
C GLU A 165 10.11 0.08 -9.28
N GLY A 166 10.49 -0.81 -10.20
CA GLY A 166 9.90 -0.90 -11.53
C GLY A 166 8.42 -1.31 -11.54
N ASP A 167 7.98 -2.00 -10.49
CA ASP A 167 6.60 -2.46 -10.34
C ASP A 167 5.65 -1.37 -9.81
N LEU A 168 6.16 -0.31 -9.21
CA LEU A 168 5.35 0.74 -8.59
C LEU A 168 4.41 1.42 -9.59
N LYS A 169 4.78 1.45 -10.86
CA LYS A 169 3.94 1.98 -11.96
C LYS A 169 2.69 1.15 -12.26
N LYS A 170 2.61 -0.07 -11.72
CA LYS A 170 1.45 -0.95 -11.89
C LYS A 170 0.29 -0.61 -10.96
N PHE A 171 0.55 0.23 -9.96
CA PHE A 171 -0.44 0.66 -9.00
C PHE A 171 -1.09 1.96 -9.43
N ASP A 172 -2.41 1.96 -9.53
CA ASP A 172 -3.20 3.16 -9.79
C ASP A 172 -3.44 3.92 -8.48
N VAL A 173 -3.29 5.24 -8.52
CA VAL A 173 -3.47 6.10 -7.35
C VAL A 173 -4.33 7.30 -7.71
N ASN A 174 -5.33 7.60 -6.90
CA ASN A 174 -6.10 8.82 -7.04
C ASN A 174 -5.73 9.80 -5.91
N LEU A 175 -4.95 10.82 -6.25
CA LEU A 175 -4.53 11.88 -5.33
C LEU A 175 -5.51 13.05 -5.23
N ASP A 176 -6.55 13.12 -6.08
CA ASP A 176 -7.45 14.28 -6.18
C ASP A 176 -8.42 14.39 -5.01
N GLY A 177 -8.65 13.29 -4.28
CA GLY A 177 -9.53 13.29 -3.11
C GLY A 177 -8.97 14.12 -1.96
N MET A 178 -9.84 14.83 -1.23
CA MET A 178 -9.46 15.60 -0.03
C MET A 178 -9.36 14.73 1.24
N GLY A 179 -9.55 13.42 1.14
CA GLY A 179 -9.53 12.50 2.28
C GLY A 179 -8.14 12.35 2.91
N GLN A 180 -8.14 11.96 4.18
CA GLN A 180 -6.92 11.62 4.92
C GLN A 180 -6.22 10.39 4.34
N ASN A 181 -6.98 9.44 3.81
CA ASN A 181 -6.48 8.25 3.16
C ASN A 181 -6.62 8.36 1.64
N VAL A 182 -5.62 7.84 0.95
CA VAL A 182 -5.52 7.80 -0.50
C VAL A 182 -5.64 6.36 -0.96
N PRO A 183 -6.57 6.03 -1.87
CA PRO A 183 -6.68 4.69 -2.42
C PRO A 183 -5.54 4.40 -3.40
N ILE A 184 -4.89 3.27 -3.19
CA ILE A 184 -3.94 2.65 -4.12
C ILE A 184 -4.59 1.38 -4.62
N MET A 185 -4.70 1.21 -5.92
CA MET A 185 -5.44 0.12 -6.54
C MET A 185 -4.55 -0.72 -7.43
N LEU A 186 -4.81 -2.02 -7.45
CA LEU A 186 -4.19 -2.97 -8.38
C LEU A 186 -5.24 -3.95 -8.86
N LYS A 187 -5.40 -4.09 -10.16
CA LYS A 187 -6.28 -5.09 -10.80
C LYS A 187 -5.46 -6.26 -11.29
N ASN A 188 -5.84 -7.47 -10.87
CA ASN A 188 -5.18 -8.69 -11.29
C ASN A 188 -6.19 -9.80 -11.57
N GLY A 189 -6.59 -9.94 -12.83
CA GLY A 189 -7.54 -10.97 -13.25
C GLY A 189 -8.91 -10.81 -12.58
N ASN A 190 -9.24 -11.73 -11.69
CA ASN A 190 -10.48 -11.74 -10.91
C ASN A 190 -10.31 -11.11 -9.51
N LEU A 191 -9.11 -10.67 -9.16
CA LEU A 191 -8.83 -10.00 -7.90
C LEU A 191 -8.55 -8.53 -8.12
N ASP A 192 -9.25 -7.70 -7.37
CA ASP A 192 -9.00 -6.28 -7.27
C ASP A 192 -8.51 -5.99 -5.85
N PHE A 193 -7.38 -5.33 -5.75
CA PHE A 193 -6.76 -4.93 -4.48
C PHE A 193 -6.89 -3.43 -4.32
N THR A 194 -7.28 -3.00 -3.13
CA THR A 194 -7.31 -1.58 -2.76
C THR A 194 -6.68 -1.41 -1.39
N TRP A 195 -5.66 -0.57 -1.30
CA TRP A 195 -5.04 -0.16 -0.05
C TRP A 195 -5.40 1.29 0.24
N GLN A 196 -5.91 1.55 1.43
CA GLN A 196 -6.15 2.91 1.91
C GLN A 196 -4.93 3.37 2.70
N ALA A 197 -4.08 4.20 2.10
CA ALA A 197 -2.86 4.68 2.72
C ALA A 197 -3.01 6.14 3.21
N ASN A 198 -2.54 6.42 4.41
CA ASN A 198 -2.56 7.76 4.95
C ASN A 198 -1.68 8.69 4.11
N ARG A 199 -2.25 9.80 3.67
CA ARG A 199 -1.61 10.79 2.79
C ARG A 199 -0.29 11.32 3.34
N ASN A 200 -0.25 11.57 4.64
CA ASN A 200 0.90 12.22 5.28
C ASN A 200 1.98 11.21 5.70
N SER A 201 1.62 10.08 6.27
CA SER A 201 2.58 9.09 6.77
C SER A 201 2.95 8.03 5.75
N GLY A 202 2.09 7.72 4.76
CA GLY A 202 2.23 6.59 3.86
C GLY A 202 1.87 5.23 4.50
N LEU A 203 1.40 5.22 5.76
CA LEU A 203 0.99 3.99 6.43
C LEU A 203 -0.34 3.50 5.86
N ILE A 204 -0.43 2.22 5.56
CA ILE A 204 -1.67 1.59 5.12
C ILE A 204 -2.59 1.40 6.33
N ALA A 205 -3.79 1.97 6.27
CA ALA A 205 -4.81 1.84 7.30
C ALA A 205 -5.73 0.63 7.04
N GLU A 206 -5.96 0.30 5.78
CA GLU A 206 -6.87 -0.77 5.36
C GLU A 206 -6.39 -1.40 4.05
N ALA A 207 -6.60 -2.70 3.91
CA ALA A 207 -6.42 -3.42 2.66
C ALA A 207 -7.70 -4.22 2.35
N VAL A 208 -8.26 -4.00 1.18
CA VAL A 208 -9.45 -4.69 0.69
C VAL A 208 -9.06 -5.53 -0.53
N VAL A 209 -9.48 -6.79 -0.52
CA VAL A 209 -9.30 -7.70 -1.65
C VAL A 209 -10.70 -8.14 -2.10
N THR A 210 -11.05 -7.82 -3.33
CA THR A 210 -12.34 -8.17 -3.92
C THR A 210 -12.13 -9.24 -4.99
N TYR A 211 -12.86 -10.34 -4.86
CA TYR A 211 -12.90 -11.40 -5.88
C TYR A 211 -14.18 -11.31 -6.67
N THR A 212 -14.07 -11.17 -7.98
CA THR A 212 -15.22 -11.14 -8.90
C THR A 212 -15.17 -12.34 -9.82
N SER A 213 -16.17 -13.24 -9.72
CA SER A 213 -16.25 -14.38 -10.61
C SER A 213 -16.58 -13.94 -12.06
N ARG A 214 -16.19 -14.75 -13.06
CA ARG A 214 -16.46 -14.42 -14.47
C ARG A 214 -17.95 -14.26 -14.79
N SER A 215 -18.84 -14.96 -14.06
CA SER A 215 -20.30 -14.87 -14.24
C SER A 215 -20.83 -13.49 -13.83
N GLN A 216 -20.35 -12.92 -12.74
CA GLN A 216 -20.77 -11.58 -12.28
C GLN A 216 -20.25 -10.46 -13.19
N ARG A 217 -19.03 -10.59 -13.72
CA ARG A 217 -18.46 -9.57 -14.62
C ARG A 217 -19.19 -9.44 -15.96
N SER A 218 -19.93 -10.46 -16.40
CA SER A 218 -20.74 -10.41 -17.63
C SER A 218 -22.10 -9.71 -17.42
N GLU A 219 -22.61 -9.64 -16.21
CA GLU A 219 -23.87 -8.96 -15.87
C GLU A 219 -23.68 -7.44 -15.70
N GLU A 220 -22.55 -7.00 -15.16
CA GLU A 220 -22.21 -5.57 -15.04
C GLU A 220 -22.00 -4.85 -16.38
N ARG A 221 -21.81 -5.59 -17.48
CA ARG A 221 -21.59 -5.03 -18.83
C ARG A 221 -22.86 -4.97 -19.68
N ARG A 222 -24.01 -5.37 -19.17
CA ARG A 222 -25.31 -5.30 -19.84
C ARG A 222 -26.14 -4.16 -19.29
#